data_915545c70ba351457138c4d5383dbff6
#
_entry.id   915545c70ba351457138c4d5383dbff6
#
_cell.length_a   1.000
_cell.length_b   1.000
_cell.length_c   1.000
_cell.angle_alpha   90.00
_cell.angle_beta   90.00
_cell.angle_gamma   90.00
#
_symmetry.space_group_name_H-M   'P 1'
#
loop_
_entity.id
_entity.type
_entity.pdbx_description
1 polymer ?
#
loop_
_entity_poly.entity_id
_entity_poly.type
_entity_poly.pdbx_seq_one_letter_code
_entity_poly.pdbx_strand_id
1 'polypeptide(L)'
;MATGTVMPVPRIQFLDADGDPLSGGKLYTYAAGTTNNLATYTTSDLAGSANANPVVLDAGGRATVFLQPKAYKFKLDNSSDVEQWVQDNIYWVPTGADTVEITGTAGESLAKPNLVYLSDGRGSKTGGKWYKADADTDFSSTGVPLGFATASSSADATGTIRIAGTMDGFSSRTLGADQFVSGTAGAITETKPTSPREVGRAMAADTILIAFAPARTDLFLGPVAGGRLTLESNVPVSYSDQTAKTTIYYTPYMGNKLSLYNTTTGLWTVHEFAQLSHSLSGETADKNYDIFAKSTNGVVSLEALIWTADTTRATALVLQDGVYCKTGALDQRYIGTYRITGTTGQCEDSYAKRLVWNAYNQVDRALYYLPSADSWSGAGATIRQANNTAANKIEAVAGLDTTASITVDNWVMCSCDAAAVNTYMAVGIGESSTTANATGTIVMAATPVVAGYTFTSSAHLKKHKSEGYHYYAMLESNTAAGTTTWYGDNGAPLARQSGISAVYRN
;
A
#
# COMPACT_ATOMS: atom_id res chain seq x y z
N MET A 1 7.73 -48.49 12.11
CA MET A 1 8.82 -48.77 13.12
C MET A 1 9.25 -47.40 13.66
N ALA A 2 9.40 -47.29 14.97
CA ALA A 2 9.91 -46.03 15.54
C ALA A 2 11.41 -45.96 15.23
N THR A 3 11.85 -44.90 14.58
CA THR A 3 13.27 -44.63 14.33
C THR A 3 13.84 -43.78 15.47
N GLY A 4 14.95 -44.20 16.00
CA GLY A 4 15.70 -43.42 17.01
C GLY A 4 16.53 -42.32 16.38
N THR A 5 16.83 -41.27 17.14
CA THR A 5 17.77 -40.23 16.71
C THR A 5 19.10 -40.37 17.40
N VAL A 6 20.14 -40.00 16.72
CA VAL A 6 21.50 -39.94 17.24
C VAL A 6 21.63 -38.72 18.17
N MET A 7 22.31 -38.81 19.29
CA MET A 7 22.88 -37.63 19.94
C MET A 7 23.67 -36.82 18.89
N PRO A 8 23.79 -35.48 18.99
CA PRO A 8 24.31 -34.61 17.93
C PRO A 8 25.63 -35.05 17.27
N VAL A 9 26.33 -36.00 17.87
CA VAL A 9 27.54 -36.66 17.31
C VAL A 9 27.36 -38.15 17.44
N PRO A 10 27.46 -38.95 16.36
CA PRO A 10 27.24 -40.41 16.34
C PRO A 10 28.12 -41.19 17.37
N ARG A 11 29.26 -40.61 17.70
CA ARG A 11 30.19 -41.13 18.74
C ARG A 11 30.67 -39.94 19.55
N ILE A 12 29.95 -39.66 20.66
CA ILE A 12 30.26 -38.54 21.53
C ILE A 12 31.47 -38.86 22.40
N GLN A 13 32.36 -37.88 22.57
CA GLN A 13 33.50 -37.95 23.49
C GLN A 13 33.26 -37.01 24.66
N PHE A 14 33.47 -37.50 25.85
CA PHE A 14 33.44 -36.74 27.09
C PHE A 14 34.86 -36.54 27.60
N LEU A 15 35.14 -35.35 28.08
CA LEU A 15 36.42 -34.96 28.67
C LEU A 15 36.20 -34.61 30.13
N ASP A 16 37.24 -34.72 30.94
CA ASP A 16 37.27 -34.21 32.32
C ASP A 16 37.55 -32.69 32.35
N ALA A 17 37.71 -32.13 33.55
CA ALA A 17 37.94 -30.69 33.74
C ALA A 17 39.31 -30.22 33.21
N ASP A 18 40.27 -31.12 33.06
CA ASP A 18 41.62 -30.83 32.53
C ASP A 18 41.69 -31.00 31.01
N GLY A 19 40.62 -31.47 30.39
CA GLY A 19 40.51 -31.69 28.95
C GLY A 19 40.99 -33.08 28.50
N ASP A 20 41.24 -33.99 29.43
CA ASP A 20 41.62 -35.36 29.14
C ASP A 20 40.39 -36.25 28.88
N PRO A 21 40.50 -37.31 28.05
CA PRO A 21 39.40 -38.24 27.80
C PRO A 21 38.93 -38.92 29.09
N LEU A 22 37.60 -38.83 29.34
CA LEU A 22 36.98 -39.42 30.55
C LEU A 22 36.88 -40.94 30.44
N SER A 23 38.03 -41.60 30.45
CA SER A 23 38.16 -43.05 30.30
C SER A 23 37.43 -43.81 31.42
N GLY A 24 36.57 -44.76 31.03
CA GLY A 24 35.77 -45.54 31.97
C GLY A 24 34.66 -44.73 32.69
N GLY A 25 34.42 -43.50 32.28
CA GLY A 25 33.31 -42.69 32.77
C GLY A 25 31.96 -43.36 32.54
N LYS A 26 30.96 -42.96 33.28
CA LYS A 26 29.65 -43.62 33.35
C LYS A 26 28.55 -42.62 33.02
N LEU A 27 27.87 -42.79 31.85
CA LEU A 27 26.73 -41.97 31.43
C LEU A 27 25.42 -42.67 31.85
N TYR A 28 24.77 -42.13 32.87
CA TYR A 28 23.44 -42.55 33.28
C TYR A 28 22.35 -41.83 32.48
N THR A 29 21.30 -42.57 32.13
CA THR A 29 20.20 -42.05 31.31
C THR A 29 18.85 -42.34 31.98
N TYR A 30 18.10 -41.29 32.27
CA TYR A 30 16.82 -41.35 32.96
C TYR A 30 15.72 -40.67 32.15
N ALA A 31 14.47 -40.98 32.46
CA ALA A 31 13.33 -40.18 32.01
C ALA A 31 13.41 -38.76 32.63
N ALA A 32 13.16 -37.72 31.83
CA ALA A 32 13.24 -36.33 32.29
C ALA A 32 12.43 -36.09 33.56
N GLY A 33 12.97 -35.29 34.46
CA GLY A 33 12.37 -34.97 35.77
C GLY A 33 12.37 -36.13 36.77
N THR A 34 12.98 -37.28 36.45
CA THR A 34 12.94 -38.48 37.31
C THR A 34 14.34 -39.12 37.55
N THR A 35 14.37 -40.20 38.32
CA THR A 35 15.52 -41.12 38.47
C THR A 35 15.21 -42.48 37.85
N ASN A 36 14.10 -42.64 37.13
CA ASN A 36 13.75 -43.88 36.46
C ASN A 36 14.61 -44.05 35.21
N ASN A 37 15.29 -45.16 35.07
CA ASN A 37 16.13 -45.46 33.91
C ASN A 37 15.33 -45.38 32.63
N LEU A 38 15.86 -44.65 31.61
CA LEU A 38 15.34 -44.61 30.27
C LEU A 38 16.38 -45.17 29.30
N ALA A 39 16.02 -46.24 28.60
CA ALA A 39 16.93 -46.95 27.72
C ALA A 39 17.43 -46.10 26.57
N THR A 40 18.72 -46.26 26.23
CA THR A 40 19.35 -45.82 24.99
C THR A 40 19.81 -47.03 24.19
N TYR A 41 20.17 -46.86 22.92
CA TYR A 41 20.44 -47.98 22.01
C TYR A 41 21.77 -47.81 21.28
N THR A 42 22.29 -48.93 20.76
CA THR A 42 23.53 -48.97 19.99
C THR A 42 23.30 -48.66 18.50
N THR A 43 22.06 -48.74 18.03
CA THR A 43 21.68 -48.54 16.62
C THR A 43 20.48 -47.55 16.47
N SER A 44 20.40 -46.89 15.34
CA SER A 44 19.38 -45.85 15.04
C SER A 44 17.99 -46.40 14.85
N ASP A 45 17.83 -47.67 14.51
CA ASP A 45 16.53 -48.31 14.30
C ASP A 45 15.87 -48.72 15.61
N LEU A 46 16.57 -48.54 16.75
CA LEU A 46 16.13 -48.98 18.10
C LEU A 46 15.80 -50.48 18.17
N ALA A 47 16.18 -51.26 17.16
CA ALA A 47 15.96 -52.70 17.08
C ALA A 47 17.10 -53.52 17.71
N GLY A 48 18.24 -52.86 17.92
CA GLY A 48 19.40 -53.44 18.60
C GLY A 48 19.21 -53.57 20.12
N SER A 49 20.20 -54.17 20.80
CA SER A 49 20.24 -54.25 22.26
C SER A 49 20.27 -52.84 22.85
N ALA A 50 19.48 -52.63 23.90
CA ALA A 50 19.60 -51.41 24.71
C ALA A 50 21.03 -51.33 25.30
N ASN A 51 21.57 -50.11 25.35
CA ASN A 51 22.78 -49.87 26.12
C ASN A 51 22.56 -50.23 27.59
N ALA A 52 23.63 -50.70 28.26
CA ALA A 52 23.62 -50.76 29.71
C ALA A 52 23.37 -49.35 30.30
N ASN A 53 22.78 -49.28 31.48
CA ASN A 53 22.64 -48.02 32.20
C ASN A 53 23.29 -48.17 33.57
N PRO A 54 24.46 -47.53 33.79
CA PRO A 54 25.12 -46.53 32.94
C PRO A 54 25.78 -47.12 31.70
N VAL A 55 25.87 -46.28 30.66
CA VAL A 55 26.73 -46.51 29.50
C VAL A 55 28.17 -46.23 29.93
N VAL A 56 29.03 -47.26 29.88
CA VAL A 56 30.44 -47.09 30.23
C VAL A 56 31.24 -46.60 29.02
N LEU A 57 31.97 -45.51 29.19
CA LEU A 57 32.78 -44.88 28.14
C LEU A 57 34.02 -45.72 27.84
N ASP A 58 34.47 -45.76 26.60
CA ASP A 58 35.70 -46.42 26.18
C ASP A 58 36.96 -45.70 26.71
N ALA A 59 38.16 -46.25 26.45
CA ALA A 59 39.42 -45.65 26.86
C ALA A 59 39.67 -44.24 26.29
N GLY A 60 38.96 -43.84 25.23
CA GLY A 60 38.99 -42.51 24.68
C GLY A 60 37.85 -41.61 25.22
N GLY A 61 37.14 -42.02 26.27
CA GLY A 61 36.01 -41.26 26.82
C GLY A 61 34.79 -41.23 25.91
N ARG A 62 34.55 -42.24 25.05
CA ARG A 62 33.54 -42.21 24.00
C ARG A 62 32.45 -43.23 24.22
N ALA A 63 31.23 -42.89 23.74
CA ALA A 63 30.12 -43.81 23.63
C ALA A 63 29.29 -43.56 22.39
N THR A 64 28.62 -44.61 21.88
CA THR A 64 27.59 -44.49 20.84
C THR A 64 26.21 -44.61 21.48
N VAL A 65 25.39 -43.56 21.34
CA VAL A 65 24.11 -43.47 22.04
C VAL A 65 23.03 -42.98 21.09
N PHE A 66 22.00 -43.82 20.85
CA PHE A 66 20.79 -43.47 20.15
C PHE A 66 19.64 -43.33 21.13
N LEU A 67 18.86 -42.28 21.01
CA LEU A 67 17.78 -41.91 21.91
C LEU A 67 16.42 -42.38 21.39
N GLN A 68 15.51 -42.75 22.27
CA GLN A 68 14.09 -42.89 21.96
C GLN A 68 13.45 -41.52 21.80
N PRO A 69 12.28 -41.40 21.13
CA PRO A 69 11.53 -40.16 21.02
C PRO A 69 10.86 -39.75 22.36
N LYS A 70 11.68 -39.49 23.37
CA LYS A 70 11.28 -39.07 24.72
C LYS A 70 12.27 -38.06 25.27
N ALA A 71 11.85 -37.33 26.31
CA ALA A 71 12.73 -36.42 27.02
C ALA A 71 13.62 -37.19 28.00
N TYR A 72 14.88 -36.88 28.01
CA TYR A 72 15.92 -37.52 28.87
C TYR A 72 16.46 -36.58 29.92
N LYS A 73 16.95 -37.16 31.00
CA LYS A 73 17.89 -36.58 31.95
C LYS A 73 19.18 -37.42 31.92
N PHE A 74 20.30 -36.76 31.69
CA PHE A 74 21.62 -37.37 31.68
C PHE A 74 22.38 -37.01 32.97
N LYS A 75 23.12 -37.95 33.50
CA LYS A 75 24.11 -37.76 34.56
C LYS A 75 25.41 -38.40 34.10
N LEU A 76 26.51 -37.67 34.15
CA LEU A 76 27.83 -38.15 33.81
C LEU A 76 28.68 -38.24 35.10
N ASP A 77 29.21 -39.42 35.37
CA ASP A 77 30.19 -39.65 36.44
C ASP A 77 31.53 -40.06 35.84
N ASN A 78 32.64 -39.85 36.57
CA ASN A 78 33.91 -40.42 36.20
C ASN A 78 33.96 -41.89 36.51
N SER A 79 35.11 -42.56 36.26
CA SER A 79 35.31 -43.99 36.53
C SER A 79 35.22 -44.36 38.03
N SER A 80 35.40 -43.37 38.92
CA SER A 80 35.35 -43.53 40.41
C SER A 80 33.98 -43.09 40.96
N ASP A 81 32.93 -43.00 40.14
CA ASP A 81 31.54 -42.59 40.49
C ASP A 81 31.44 -41.19 41.08
N VAL A 82 32.36 -40.30 40.73
CA VAL A 82 32.25 -38.87 41.06
C VAL A 82 31.50 -38.13 39.93
N GLU A 83 30.40 -37.48 40.31
CA GLU A 83 29.55 -36.71 39.37
C GLU A 83 30.34 -35.58 38.69
N GLN A 84 30.29 -35.55 37.39
CA GLN A 84 30.85 -34.47 36.55
C GLN A 84 29.80 -33.42 36.22
N TRP A 85 28.63 -33.86 35.80
CA TRP A 85 27.47 -33.00 35.55
C TRP A 85 26.17 -33.79 35.45
N VAL A 86 25.05 -33.05 35.61
CA VAL A 86 23.68 -33.50 35.35
C VAL A 86 23.00 -32.53 34.47
N GLN A 87 22.35 -33.01 33.42
CA GLN A 87 21.51 -32.17 32.53
C GLN A 87 20.13 -32.84 32.37
N ASP A 88 19.09 -32.11 32.73
CA ASP A 88 17.70 -32.57 32.63
C ASP A 88 17.01 -31.93 31.41
N ASN A 89 15.86 -32.48 31.05
CA ASN A 89 15.00 -31.99 29.96
C ASN A 89 15.72 -31.93 28.59
N ILE A 90 16.55 -32.93 28.30
CA ILE A 90 17.13 -33.09 26.96
C ILE A 90 16.06 -33.71 26.07
N TYR A 91 15.56 -32.91 25.15
CA TYR A 91 14.52 -33.35 24.22
C TYR A 91 15.13 -34.03 23.00
N TRP A 92 14.46 -35.10 22.56
CA TRP A 92 14.71 -35.71 21.27
C TRP A 92 14.38 -34.71 20.15
N VAL A 93 15.30 -34.50 19.26
CA VAL A 93 15.02 -33.77 17.99
C VAL A 93 14.74 -34.82 16.93
N PRO A 94 13.55 -34.86 16.32
CA PRO A 94 13.28 -35.83 15.28
C PRO A 94 14.20 -35.60 14.09
N THR A 95 15.12 -36.50 13.82
CA THR A 95 15.77 -36.62 12.53
C THR A 95 14.86 -37.50 11.67
N GLY A 96 14.01 -36.88 10.82
CA GLY A 96 13.13 -37.62 9.94
C GLY A 96 11.62 -37.40 10.14
N ALA A 97 11.20 -36.54 11.07
CA ALA A 97 9.85 -35.98 10.97
C ALA A 97 9.91 -34.81 10.00
N ASP A 98 9.71 -35.08 8.71
CA ASP A 98 9.57 -34.06 7.67
C ASP A 98 8.33 -33.20 7.89
N THR A 99 7.62 -33.37 9.01
CA THR A 99 6.34 -32.73 9.28
C THR A 99 6.20 -32.31 10.75
N VAL A 100 5.60 -31.16 11.00
CA VAL A 100 5.21 -30.68 12.32
C VAL A 100 3.68 -30.69 12.41
N GLU A 101 3.17 -31.40 13.40
CA GLU A 101 1.72 -31.56 13.63
C GLU A 101 1.34 -31.10 15.04
N ILE A 102 0.16 -30.51 15.13
CA ILE A 102 -0.48 -30.12 16.40
C ILE A 102 -1.88 -30.70 16.47
N THR A 103 -2.40 -30.85 17.67
CA THR A 103 -3.81 -31.21 17.87
C THR A 103 -4.63 -29.94 18.10
N GLY A 104 -5.88 -29.94 17.61
CA GLY A 104 -6.79 -28.82 17.79
C GLY A 104 -8.25 -29.25 17.62
N THR A 105 -9.16 -28.44 18.14
CA THR A 105 -10.61 -28.70 18.01
C THR A 105 -11.11 -28.20 16.66
N ALA A 106 -11.77 -29.03 15.89
CA ALA A 106 -12.43 -28.66 14.64
C ALA A 106 -13.69 -27.81 14.94
N GLY A 107 -13.83 -26.69 14.26
CA GLY A 107 -15.02 -25.82 14.38
C GLY A 107 -16.14 -26.20 13.41
N GLU A 108 -15.81 -27.02 12.43
CA GLU A 108 -16.72 -27.59 11.42
C GLU A 108 -16.19 -28.93 10.93
N SER A 109 -16.91 -29.63 10.06
CA SER A 109 -16.42 -30.88 9.48
C SER A 109 -15.20 -30.60 8.58
N LEU A 110 -14.07 -31.20 8.93
CA LEU A 110 -12.81 -31.12 8.19
C LEU A 110 -12.50 -32.46 7.52
N ALA A 111 -11.76 -32.41 6.44
CA ALA A 111 -11.27 -33.59 5.73
C ALA A 111 -9.81 -33.34 5.27
N LYS A 112 -9.02 -34.42 5.10
CA LYS A 112 -7.72 -34.31 4.42
C LYS A 112 -7.94 -34.01 2.93
N PRO A 113 -7.20 -33.08 2.30
CA PRO A 113 -6.19 -32.16 2.82
C PRO A 113 -6.70 -30.72 3.02
N ASN A 114 -7.85 -30.53 3.69
CA ASN A 114 -8.36 -29.17 3.85
C ASN A 114 -7.32 -28.24 4.45
N LEU A 115 -7.10 -27.09 3.78
CA LEU A 115 -6.41 -25.95 4.37
C LEU A 115 -7.31 -25.33 5.43
N VAL A 116 -6.81 -25.13 6.64
CA VAL A 116 -7.58 -24.64 7.77
C VAL A 116 -6.88 -23.48 8.45
N TYR A 117 -7.64 -22.62 9.14
CA TYR A 117 -7.13 -21.53 9.96
C TYR A 117 -7.59 -21.67 11.41
N LEU A 118 -6.80 -21.18 12.34
CA LEU A 118 -7.17 -21.08 13.75
C LEU A 118 -7.98 -19.77 13.94
N SER A 119 -9.25 -19.90 14.29
CA SER A 119 -10.15 -18.75 14.46
C SER A 119 -9.78 -17.91 15.68
N ASP A 120 -9.84 -16.60 15.52
CA ASP A 120 -9.71 -15.61 16.59
C ASP A 120 -11.08 -15.07 17.07
N GLY A 121 -12.18 -15.66 16.61
CA GLY A 121 -13.56 -15.30 16.96
C GLY A 121 -14.26 -14.39 15.93
N ARG A 122 -13.57 -13.96 14.89
CA ARG A 122 -14.18 -13.17 13.80
C ARG A 122 -15.09 -14.02 12.90
N GLY A 123 -15.96 -13.35 12.13
CA GLY A 123 -16.85 -14.01 11.15
C GLY A 123 -17.88 -14.96 11.79
N SER A 124 -18.33 -14.67 13.03
CA SER A 124 -19.25 -15.53 13.78
C SER A 124 -18.70 -16.94 14.04
N LYS A 125 -17.37 -17.11 14.04
CA LYS A 125 -16.70 -18.36 14.37
C LYS A 125 -16.25 -18.38 15.83
N THR A 126 -16.20 -19.54 16.45
CA THR A 126 -15.70 -19.69 17.82
C THR A 126 -14.17 -19.55 17.83
N GLY A 127 -13.62 -18.65 18.63
CA GLY A 127 -12.18 -18.49 18.79
C GLY A 127 -11.51 -19.77 19.34
N GLY A 128 -10.28 -20.05 18.87
CA GLY A 128 -9.52 -21.22 19.27
C GLY A 128 -9.90 -22.54 18.58
N LYS A 129 -10.85 -22.53 17.64
CA LYS A 129 -11.18 -23.69 16.81
C LYS A 129 -10.66 -23.53 15.39
N TRP A 130 -10.45 -24.67 14.71
CA TRP A 130 -9.98 -24.73 13.34
C TRP A 130 -11.15 -24.82 12.35
N TYR A 131 -11.15 -23.94 11.34
CA TYR A 131 -12.13 -23.83 10.27
C TYR A 131 -11.43 -23.83 8.92
N LYS A 132 -12.16 -24.15 7.84
CA LYS A 132 -11.63 -24.08 6.48
C LYS A 132 -11.23 -22.67 6.11
N ALA A 133 -10.02 -22.50 5.58
CA ALA A 133 -9.53 -21.22 5.11
C ALA A 133 -10.15 -20.88 3.73
N ASP A 134 -10.40 -19.59 3.50
CA ASP A 134 -11.06 -19.08 2.29
C ASP A 134 -10.45 -17.72 1.92
N ALA A 135 -9.96 -17.57 0.68
CA ALA A 135 -9.33 -16.33 0.20
C ALA A 135 -10.33 -15.17 0.07
N ASP A 136 -11.62 -15.47 -0.06
CA ASP A 136 -12.67 -14.46 -0.21
C ASP A 136 -13.06 -13.82 1.14
N THR A 137 -12.49 -14.32 2.25
CA THR A 137 -12.73 -13.77 3.58
C THR A 137 -11.41 -13.46 4.31
N ASP A 138 -11.17 -12.21 4.63
CA ASP A 138 -9.94 -11.73 5.27
C ASP A 138 -9.65 -12.41 6.61
N PHE A 139 -10.70 -12.66 7.43
CA PHE A 139 -10.53 -13.27 8.76
C PHE A 139 -10.13 -14.74 8.71
N SER A 140 -10.23 -15.40 7.57
CA SER A 140 -9.90 -16.83 7.40
C SER A 140 -8.61 -17.07 6.60
N SER A 141 -8.07 -16.03 5.97
CA SER A 141 -6.87 -16.13 5.14
C SER A 141 -5.73 -15.21 5.60
N THR A 142 -6.05 -14.06 6.22
CA THR A 142 -5.08 -13.00 6.54
C THR A 142 -4.92 -12.87 8.06
N GLY A 143 -3.67 -12.81 8.53
CA GLY A 143 -3.36 -12.56 9.95
C GLY A 143 -3.65 -13.70 10.92
N VAL A 144 -4.04 -14.89 10.43
CA VAL A 144 -4.36 -16.05 11.26
C VAL A 144 -3.38 -17.20 11.02
N PRO A 145 -3.12 -18.06 12.03
CA PRO A 145 -2.35 -19.29 11.82
C PRO A 145 -3.07 -20.21 10.83
N LEU A 146 -2.31 -20.78 9.89
CA LEU A 146 -2.79 -21.77 8.93
C LEU A 146 -2.22 -23.15 9.21
N GLY A 147 -2.91 -24.17 8.74
CA GLY A 147 -2.47 -25.56 8.77
C GLY A 147 -3.28 -26.41 7.80
N PHE A 148 -2.94 -27.68 7.68
CA PHE A 148 -3.67 -28.64 6.88
C PHE A 148 -4.24 -29.75 7.76
N ALA A 149 -5.52 -30.08 7.63
CA ALA A 149 -6.13 -31.23 8.27
C ALA A 149 -5.53 -32.54 7.69
N THR A 150 -4.98 -33.40 8.54
CA THR A 150 -4.33 -34.65 8.13
C THR A 150 -5.28 -35.84 8.06
N ALA A 151 -6.46 -35.70 8.65
CA ALA A 151 -7.54 -36.70 8.65
C ALA A 151 -8.91 -36.01 8.74
N SER A 152 -9.96 -36.77 8.51
CA SER A 152 -11.32 -36.29 8.73
C SER A 152 -11.63 -36.13 10.22
N SER A 153 -12.29 -35.02 10.58
CA SER A 153 -12.82 -34.78 11.93
C SER A 153 -14.18 -34.10 11.83
N SER A 154 -15.12 -34.50 12.69
CA SER A 154 -16.40 -33.80 12.82
C SER A 154 -16.24 -32.49 13.60
N ALA A 155 -17.23 -31.61 13.49
CA ALA A 155 -17.30 -30.42 14.34
C ALA A 155 -17.19 -30.80 15.81
N ASP A 156 -16.46 -29.97 16.58
CA ASP A 156 -16.16 -30.13 18.01
C ASP A 156 -15.28 -31.33 18.37
N ALA A 157 -14.85 -32.14 17.41
CA ALA A 157 -13.88 -33.20 17.62
C ALA A 157 -12.44 -32.70 17.58
N THR A 158 -11.55 -33.41 18.30
CA THR A 158 -10.10 -33.17 18.19
C THR A 158 -9.59 -33.74 16.87
N GLY A 159 -8.89 -32.90 16.08
CA GLY A 159 -8.22 -33.26 14.85
C GLY A 159 -6.72 -33.01 14.92
N THR A 160 -5.97 -33.58 13.98
CA THR A 160 -4.54 -33.35 13.79
C THR A 160 -4.34 -32.39 12.62
N ILE A 161 -3.61 -31.30 12.87
CA ILE A 161 -3.31 -30.23 11.93
C ILE A 161 -1.81 -30.18 11.69
N ARG A 162 -1.40 -30.25 10.42
CA ARG A 162 -0.01 -30.14 9.99
C ARG A 162 0.32 -28.68 9.69
N ILE A 163 1.38 -28.19 10.31
CA ILE A 163 1.78 -26.77 10.21
C ILE A 163 3.12 -26.57 9.49
N ALA A 164 3.90 -27.63 9.27
CA ALA A 164 5.13 -27.58 8.50
C ALA A 164 5.49 -28.97 7.94
N GLY A 165 6.36 -29.00 6.93
CA GLY A 165 6.80 -30.21 6.24
C GLY A 165 6.03 -30.42 4.93
N THR A 166 5.76 -31.67 4.56
CA THR A 166 5.04 -32.00 3.34
C THR A 166 3.58 -32.37 3.61
N MET A 167 2.67 -32.06 2.69
CA MET A 167 1.27 -32.47 2.73
C MET A 167 0.88 -33.13 1.44
N ASP A 168 0.33 -34.33 1.54
CA ASP A 168 -0.20 -35.15 0.46
C ASP A 168 -1.74 -35.13 0.41
N GLY A 169 -2.30 -35.73 -0.61
CA GLY A 169 -3.75 -35.86 -0.79
C GLY A 169 -4.37 -34.84 -1.76
N PHE A 170 -3.53 -34.13 -2.48
CA PHE A 170 -3.96 -33.26 -3.60
C PHE A 170 -4.06 -34.07 -4.90
N SER A 171 -4.42 -33.38 -5.98
CA SER A 171 -4.44 -33.96 -7.33
C SER A 171 -4.08 -32.91 -8.36
N SER A 172 -3.38 -33.35 -9.42
CA SER A 172 -3.11 -32.52 -10.60
C SER A 172 -2.34 -31.22 -10.31
N ARG A 173 -1.45 -31.22 -9.32
CA ARG A 173 -0.57 -30.06 -9.04
C ARG A 173 0.57 -30.02 -10.03
N THR A 174 0.89 -28.82 -10.52
CA THR A 174 2.05 -28.58 -11.40
C THR A 174 3.32 -28.55 -10.56
N LEU A 175 4.27 -29.43 -10.85
CA LEU A 175 5.55 -29.51 -10.15
C LEU A 175 6.25 -28.13 -10.12
N GLY A 176 6.61 -27.67 -8.92
CA GLY A 176 7.28 -26.40 -8.71
C GLY A 176 6.35 -25.18 -8.68
N ALA A 177 5.04 -25.34 -8.89
CA ALA A 177 4.08 -24.23 -8.83
C ALA A 177 3.82 -23.80 -7.38
N ASP A 178 3.73 -22.49 -7.18
CA ASP A 178 3.33 -21.91 -5.89
C ASP A 178 1.84 -22.20 -5.65
N GLN A 179 1.51 -22.45 -4.40
CA GLN A 179 0.16 -22.76 -3.95
C GLN A 179 -0.37 -21.64 -3.06
N PHE A 180 -1.59 -21.20 -3.30
CA PHE A 180 -2.24 -20.11 -2.57
C PHE A 180 -3.54 -20.59 -1.90
N VAL A 181 -3.99 -19.84 -0.88
CA VAL A 181 -5.37 -20.01 -0.36
C VAL A 181 -6.35 -19.79 -1.51
N SER A 182 -7.29 -20.71 -1.67
CA SER A 182 -8.34 -20.63 -2.71
C SER A 182 -9.55 -19.84 -2.23
N GLY A 183 -10.35 -19.25 -3.15
CA GLY A 183 -11.70 -18.77 -2.89
C GLY A 183 -12.73 -19.90 -2.66
N THR A 184 -12.31 -21.16 -2.71
CA THR A 184 -13.12 -22.31 -2.27
C THR A 184 -12.65 -22.73 -0.88
N ALA A 185 -13.52 -22.65 0.11
CA ALA A 185 -13.20 -22.93 1.50
C ALA A 185 -12.52 -24.30 1.70
N GLY A 186 -11.33 -24.27 2.32
CA GLY A 186 -10.51 -25.46 2.58
C GLY A 186 -9.66 -25.94 1.41
N ALA A 187 -9.73 -25.30 0.24
CA ALA A 187 -8.95 -25.66 -0.94
C ALA A 187 -7.70 -24.77 -1.08
N ILE A 188 -6.76 -25.20 -1.94
CA ILE A 188 -5.63 -24.42 -2.42
C ILE A 188 -5.68 -24.27 -3.93
N THR A 189 -5.02 -23.26 -4.48
CA THR A 189 -5.01 -22.96 -5.92
C THR A 189 -3.60 -22.57 -6.39
N GLU A 190 -3.29 -22.85 -7.66
CA GLU A 190 -2.09 -22.36 -8.36
C GLU A 190 -2.33 -20.98 -8.99
N THR A 191 -3.59 -20.63 -9.22
CA THR A 191 -3.95 -19.29 -9.69
C THR A 191 -3.86 -18.30 -8.54
N LYS A 192 -2.98 -17.31 -8.67
CA LYS A 192 -2.76 -16.28 -7.67
C LYS A 192 -4.03 -15.42 -7.49
N PRO A 193 -4.71 -15.45 -6.33
CA PRO A 193 -5.89 -14.61 -6.08
C PRO A 193 -5.51 -13.14 -5.89
N THR A 194 -6.51 -12.26 -5.88
CA THR A 194 -6.32 -10.80 -5.70
C THR A 194 -5.65 -10.45 -4.37
N SER A 195 -5.99 -11.18 -3.30
CA SER A 195 -5.32 -11.09 -1.99
C SER A 195 -4.55 -12.40 -1.72
N PRO A 196 -3.37 -12.58 -2.34
CA PRO A 196 -2.69 -13.86 -2.31
C PRO A 196 -2.05 -14.12 -0.95
N ARG A 197 -2.30 -15.31 -0.41
CA ARG A 197 -1.49 -15.87 0.68
C ARG A 197 -0.94 -17.20 0.23
N GLU A 198 0.37 -17.25 0.07
CA GLU A 198 1.09 -18.46 -0.29
C GLU A 198 1.08 -19.43 0.89
N VAL A 199 0.84 -20.69 0.58
CA VAL A 199 0.77 -21.78 1.56
C VAL A 199 1.82 -22.85 1.32
N GLY A 200 2.50 -22.79 0.19
CA GLY A 200 3.56 -23.73 -0.15
C GLY A 200 3.84 -23.86 -1.64
N ARG A 201 4.59 -24.89 -1.97
CA ARG A 201 4.98 -25.20 -3.36
C ARG A 201 4.80 -26.68 -3.67
N ALA A 202 4.29 -26.98 -4.87
CA ALA A 202 4.10 -28.35 -5.31
C ALA A 202 5.43 -29.10 -5.50
N MET A 203 5.59 -30.23 -4.83
CA MET A 203 6.73 -31.14 -4.96
C MET A 203 6.40 -32.33 -5.85
N ALA A 204 5.12 -32.68 -5.96
CA ALA A 204 4.57 -33.71 -6.84
C ALA A 204 3.13 -33.35 -7.21
N ALA A 205 2.52 -34.12 -8.09
CA ALA A 205 1.13 -33.90 -8.50
C ALA A 205 0.12 -34.01 -7.34
N ASP A 206 0.48 -34.68 -6.26
CA ASP A 206 -0.35 -34.95 -5.09
C ASP A 206 0.21 -34.38 -3.79
N THR A 207 1.42 -33.79 -3.81
CA THR A 207 2.17 -33.40 -2.61
C THR A 207 2.73 -31.99 -2.73
N ILE A 208 2.58 -31.22 -1.64
CA ILE A 208 3.17 -29.88 -1.52
C ILE A 208 4.16 -29.81 -0.34
N LEU A 209 5.18 -28.97 -0.44
CA LEU A 209 5.95 -28.47 0.68
C LEU A 209 5.17 -27.33 1.32
N ILE A 210 4.88 -27.45 2.61
CA ILE A 210 4.21 -26.38 3.37
C ILE A 210 5.23 -25.27 3.64
N ALA A 211 4.91 -24.08 3.16
CA ALA A 211 5.67 -22.86 3.40
C ALA A 211 4.68 -21.71 3.52
N PHE A 212 4.03 -21.63 4.68
CA PHE A 212 3.12 -20.50 4.91
C PHE A 212 3.90 -19.20 4.86
N ALA A 213 3.59 -18.37 3.86
CA ALA A 213 4.01 -17.00 3.92
C ALA A 213 3.55 -16.42 5.28
N PRO A 214 4.41 -15.67 5.98
CA PRO A 214 3.99 -15.02 7.20
C PRO A 214 2.68 -14.30 6.90
N ALA A 215 1.73 -14.40 7.82
CA ALA A 215 0.56 -13.53 7.75
C ALA A 215 1.11 -12.15 7.47
N ARG A 216 0.78 -11.57 6.32
CA ARG A 216 1.22 -10.21 6.00
C ARG A 216 0.61 -9.30 7.06
N THR A 217 1.26 -9.21 8.17
CA THR A 217 1.22 -7.98 8.94
C THR A 217 2.00 -7.02 8.05
N ASP A 218 1.32 -6.03 7.47
CA ASP A 218 1.95 -4.95 6.70
C ASP A 218 2.83 -4.10 7.59
N LEU A 219 3.80 -4.77 8.17
CA LEU A 219 4.44 -4.35 9.41
C LEU A 219 5.51 -3.30 9.20
N PHE A 220 5.87 -2.87 7.99
CA PHE A 220 6.97 -1.90 7.88
C PHE A 220 7.04 -1.06 6.59
N LEU A 221 6.12 -1.23 5.69
CA LEU A 221 5.93 -0.22 4.66
C LEU A 221 4.64 0.50 5.02
N GLY A 222 4.72 1.75 5.40
CA GLY A 222 3.54 2.59 5.64
C GLY A 222 2.51 2.41 4.53
N PRO A 223 1.26 2.82 4.72
CA PRO A 223 0.19 2.54 3.77
C PRO A 223 0.55 2.97 2.36
N VAL A 224 0.82 1.99 1.46
CA VAL A 224 1.21 2.27 0.07
C VAL A 224 0.04 2.78 -0.76
N ALA A 225 0.32 3.63 -1.76
CA ALA A 225 -0.62 4.12 -2.75
C ALA A 225 0.10 4.22 -4.10
N GLY A 226 0.14 3.12 -4.86
CA GLY A 226 0.93 3.02 -6.09
C GLY A 226 0.28 3.62 -7.31
N GLY A 227 -0.99 4.03 -7.27
CA GLY A 227 -1.72 4.57 -8.40
C GLY A 227 -1.76 6.09 -8.46
N ARG A 228 -2.28 6.58 -9.58
CA ARG A 228 -2.52 7.99 -9.87
C ARG A 228 -3.84 8.18 -10.63
N LEU A 229 -4.61 9.21 -10.27
CA LEU A 229 -5.81 9.62 -10.98
C LEU A 229 -5.42 10.28 -12.30
N THR A 230 -6.14 9.93 -13.36
CA THR A 230 -5.95 10.45 -14.73
C THR A 230 -7.25 10.39 -15.52
N LEU A 231 -7.37 11.20 -16.57
CA LEU A 231 -8.48 11.15 -17.52
C LEU A 231 -8.13 10.37 -18.80
N GLU A 232 -6.92 9.82 -18.89
CA GLU A 232 -6.46 9.04 -20.03
C GLU A 232 -6.25 7.58 -19.62
N SER A 233 -6.90 6.65 -20.33
CA SER A 233 -6.83 5.23 -19.99
C SER A 233 -5.41 4.68 -20.17
N ASN A 234 -4.92 3.97 -19.16
CA ASN A 234 -3.58 3.36 -19.09
C ASN A 234 -2.39 4.34 -19.16
N VAL A 235 -2.66 5.65 -19.03
CA VAL A 235 -1.62 6.68 -18.99
C VAL A 235 -1.72 7.43 -17.65
N PRO A 236 -0.82 7.19 -16.70
CA PRO A 236 -0.91 7.80 -15.37
C PRO A 236 -0.59 9.30 -15.34
N VAL A 237 0.15 9.80 -16.34
CA VAL A 237 0.46 11.23 -16.54
C VAL A 237 0.27 11.56 -18.01
N SER A 238 -0.82 12.26 -18.35
CA SER A 238 -1.09 12.69 -19.73
C SER A 238 -0.18 13.84 -20.15
N TYR A 239 0.33 13.80 -21.35
CA TYR A 239 1.14 14.88 -21.95
C TYR A 239 0.36 15.76 -22.93
N SER A 240 -0.91 15.48 -23.15
CA SER A 240 -1.83 16.22 -24.00
C SER A 240 -3.07 16.63 -23.22
N ASP A 241 -3.79 17.61 -23.74
CA ASP A 241 -5.05 18.06 -23.17
C ASP A 241 -6.10 16.95 -23.18
N GLN A 242 -6.67 16.70 -22.03
CA GLN A 242 -7.76 15.77 -21.82
C GLN A 242 -9.03 16.58 -21.58
N THR A 243 -9.84 16.78 -22.62
CA THR A 243 -11.06 17.59 -22.58
C THR A 243 -12.30 16.73 -22.74
N ALA A 244 -13.43 17.15 -22.15
CA ALA A 244 -14.73 16.50 -22.26
C ALA A 244 -14.71 14.99 -21.89
N LYS A 245 -13.88 14.59 -20.92
CA LYS A 245 -13.75 13.19 -20.48
C LYS A 245 -14.89 12.80 -19.55
N THR A 246 -15.45 11.62 -19.79
CA THR A 246 -16.59 11.07 -19.05
C THR A 246 -16.23 9.93 -18.10
N THR A 247 -14.93 9.65 -17.97
CA THR A 247 -14.39 8.60 -17.09
C THR A 247 -13.10 9.09 -16.46
N ILE A 248 -12.96 8.87 -15.16
CA ILE A 248 -11.70 9.04 -14.45
C ILE A 248 -11.12 7.66 -14.10
N TYR A 249 -9.83 7.53 -14.22
CA TYR A 249 -9.10 6.28 -13.97
C TYR A 249 -8.15 6.44 -12.79
N TYR A 250 -7.96 5.37 -12.03
CA TYR A 250 -6.85 5.23 -11.09
C TYR A 250 -5.90 4.20 -11.67
N THR A 251 -4.78 4.67 -12.20
CA THR A 251 -3.84 3.91 -13.02
C THR A 251 -2.55 3.65 -12.23
N PRO A 252 -1.98 2.42 -12.24
CA PRO A 252 -0.67 2.15 -11.65
C PRO A 252 0.40 3.13 -12.14
N TYR A 253 1.20 3.71 -11.20
CA TYR A 253 2.27 4.68 -11.48
C TYR A 253 3.56 4.35 -10.75
N MET A 254 3.55 4.33 -9.41
CA MET A 254 4.69 3.93 -8.56
C MET A 254 4.53 2.48 -8.08
N GLY A 255 3.82 1.68 -8.84
CA GLY A 255 3.44 0.31 -8.56
C GLY A 255 1.94 0.10 -8.64
N ASN A 256 1.50 -1.14 -8.46
CA ASN A 256 0.12 -1.58 -8.55
C ASN A 256 -0.48 -2.00 -7.18
N LYS A 257 0.05 -1.43 -6.08
CA LYS A 257 -0.39 -1.78 -4.74
C LYS A 257 -1.06 -0.60 -4.05
N LEU A 258 -2.13 -0.89 -3.32
CA LEU A 258 -2.90 0.07 -2.54
C LEU A 258 -3.25 -0.53 -1.19
N SER A 259 -2.87 0.13 -0.09
CA SER A 259 -3.29 -0.27 1.26
C SER A 259 -4.65 0.32 1.56
N LEU A 260 -5.58 -0.52 2.03
CA LEU A 260 -6.89 -0.12 2.54
C LEU A 260 -7.03 -0.57 3.99
N TYR A 261 -7.69 0.25 4.82
CA TYR A 261 -7.94 -0.07 6.21
C TYR A 261 -9.09 -1.07 6.32
N ASN A 262 -8.87 -2.14 7.05
CA ASN A 262 -9.90 -3.11 7.36
C ASN A 262 -10.47 -2.82 8.75
N THR A 263 -11.69 -2.32 8.82
CA THR A 263 -12.36 -1.93 10.07
C THR A 263 -12.65 -3.10 11.00
N THR A 264 -12.71 -4.32 10.46
CA THR A 264 -12.94 -5.55 11.24
C THR A 264 -11.66 -5.98 11.95
N THR A 265 -10.50 -5.88 11.28
CA THR A 265 -9.22 -6.32 11.84
C THR A 265 -8.45 -5.21 12.54
N GLY A 266 -8.78 -3.94 12.25
CA GLY A 266 -8.00 -2.80 12.69
C GLY A 266 -6.63 -2.68 12.01
N LEU A 267 -6.44 -3.29 10.84
CA LEU A 267 -5.16 -3.36 10.14
C LEU A 267 -5.29 -2.82 8.71
N TRP A 268 -4.17 -2.33 8.17
CA TRP A 268 -4.04 -1.99 6.77
C TRP A 268 -3.76 -3.24 5.94
N THR A 269 -4.58 -3.50 4.94
CA THR A 269 -4.42 -4.62 4.00
C THR A 269 -3.95 -4.09 2.65
N VAL A 270 -2.89 -4.69 2.09
CA VAL A 270 -2.37 -4.34 0.76
C VAL A 270 -3.12 -5.13 -0.31
N HIS A 271 -3.73 -4.41 -1.23
CA HIS A 271 -4.39 -4.97 -2.41
C HIS A 271 -3.55 -4.70 -3.65
N GLU A 272 -3.48 -5.67 -4.56
CA GLU A 272 -3.02 -5.44 -5.92
C GLU A 272 -4.22 -4.99 -6.77
N PHE A 273 -3.99 -4.04 -7.66
CA PHE A 273 -5.01 -3.55 -8.58
C PHE A 273 -4.46 -3.38 -10.00
N ALA A 274 -5.29 -3.63 -10.99
CA ALA A 274 -5.10 -3.12 -12.34
C ALA A 274 -5.66 -1.69 -12.42
N GLN A 275 -5.70 -1.09 -13.61
CA GLN A 275 -6.39 0.18 -13.76
C GLN A 275 -7.85 0.08 -13.29
N LEU A 276 -8.25 0.95 -12.38
CA LEU A 276 -9.63 1.12 -11.94
C LEU A 276 -10.26 2.28 -12.71
N SER A 277 -11.57 2.26 -12.87
CA SER A 277 -12.32 3.33 -13.54
C SER A 277 -13.55 3.74 -12.75
N HIS A 278 -13.92 5.02 -12.88
CA HIS A 278 -15.16 5.55 -12.34
C HIS A 278 -15.82 6.40 -13.42
N SER A 279 -17.11 6.11 -13.70
CA SER A 279 -17.90 6.86 -14.67
C SER A 279 -18.38 8.18 -14.05
N LEU A 280 -18.19 9.28 -14.78
CA LEU A 280 -18.65 10.60 -14.36
C LEU A 280 -20.12 10.86 -14.78
N SER A 281 -20.78 9.88 -15.41
CA SER A 281 -22.15 10.02 -15.90
C SER A 281 -23.11 10.41 -14.78
N GLY A 282 -23.86 11.50 -14.99
CA GLY A 282 -24.83 12.01 -14.02
C GLY A 282 -24.24 12.89 -12.92
N GLU A 283 -22.92 13.08 -12.87
CA GLU A 283 -22.30 13.99 -11.92
C GLU A 283 -22.57 15.45 -12.28
N THR A 284 -22.88 16.23 -11.27
CA THR A 284 -23.37 17.61 -11.40
C THR A 284 -22.29 18.55 -11.93
N ALA A 285 -22.64 19.36 -12.93
CA ALA A 285 -21.77 20.41 -13.47
C ALA A 285 -21.31 21.39 -12.38
N ASP A 286 -20.08 21.90 -12.55
CA ASP A 286 -19.44 22.88 -11.67
C ASP A 286 -19.33 22.43 -10.20
N LYS A 287 -19.22 21.11 -9.95
CA LYS A 287 -19.02 20.55 -8.61
C LYS A 287 -17.72 19.78 -8.48
N ASN A 288 -17.13 19.87 -7.28
CA ASN A 288 -16.01 19.05 -6.89
C ASN A 288 -16.51 17.72 -6.34
N TYR A 289 -15.69 16.68 -6.50
CA TYR A 289 -15.92 15.35 -5.97
C TYR A 289 -14.64 14.80 -5.34
N ASP A 290 -14.72 14.32 -4.12
CA ASP A 290 -13.68 13.45 -3.55
C ASP A 290 -13.84 12.05 -4.12
N ILE A 291 -12.73 11.39 -4.39
CA ILE A 291 -12.72 10.02 -4.86
C ILE A 291 -11.98 9.13 -3.84
N PHE A 292 -12.62 8.01 -3.52
CA PHE A 292 -12.16 7.04 -2.53
C PHE A 292 -11.94 5.69 -3.19
N ALA A 293 -10.94 4.97 -2.70
CA ALA A 293 -10.78 3.55 -3.00
C ALA A 293 -11.26 2.73 -1.82
N LYS A 294 -12.02 1.67 -2.10
CA LYS A 294 -12.52 0.70 -1.11
C LYS A 294 -12.37 -0.71 -1.63
N SER A 295 -12.39 -1.69 -0.74
CA SER A 295 -12.38 -3.11 -1.09
C SER A 295 -13.68 -3.78 -0.64
N THR A 296 -14.28 -4.54 -1.53
CA THR A 296 -15.40 -5.41 -1.21
C THR A 296 -15.01 -6.84 -1.60
N ASN A 297 -14.91 -7.73 -0.63
CA ASN A 297 -14.47 -9.12 -0.81
C ASN A 297 -13.14 -9.22 -1.59
N GLY A 298 -12.15 -8.38 -1.24
CA GLY A 298 -10.85 -8.38 -1.89
C GLY A 298 -10.76 -7.61 -3.22
N VAL A 299 -11.90 -7.21 -3.80
CA VAL A 299 -11.95 -6.45 -5.07
C VAL A 299 -11.93 -4.95 -4.78
N VAL A 300 -10.92 -4.25 -5.31
CA VAL A 300 -10.79 -2.79 -5.18
C VAL A 300 -11.70 -2.08 -6.18
N SER A 301 -12.42 -1.07 -5.71
CA SER A 301 -13.30 -0.22 -6.52
C SER A 301 -13.18 1.24 -6.11
N LEU A 302 -13.70 2.14 -6.95
CA LEU A 302 -13.73 3.58 -6.72
C LEU A 302 -15.14 4.03 -6.33
N GLU A 303 -15.23 5.01 -5.43
CA GLU A 303 -16.46 5.69 -5.05
C GLU A 303 -16.22 7.19 -5.01
N ALA A 304 -17.12 7.98 -5.59
CA ALA A 304 -17.05 9.44 -5.61
C ALA A 304 -18.09 10.07 -4.67
N LEU A 305 -17.73 11.19 -4.07
CA LEU A 305 -18.60 11.93 -3.17
C LEU A 305 -18.55 13.43 -3.48
N ILE A 306 -19.71 14.01 -3.81
CA ILE A 306 -19.86 15.42 -4.16
C ILE A 306 -19.54 16.35 -2.99
N TRP A 307 -18.95 17.51 -3.28
CA TRP A 307 -18.79 18.60 -2.32
C TRP A 307 -20.02 19.49 -2.24
N THR A 308 -20.22 20.14 -1.08
CA THR A 308 -21.32 21.09 -0.88
C THR A 308 -21.09 22.38 -1.68
N ALA A 309 -19.86 22.90 -1.66
CA ALA A 309 -19.45 24.12 -2.36
C ALA A 309 -18.05 23.96 -2.97
N ASP A 310 -17.58 24.95 -3.73
CA ASP A 310 -16.26 24.95 -4.36
C ASP A 310 -15.09 24.75 -3.40
N THR A 311 -15.25 25.14 -2.13
CA THR A 311 -14.22 25.03 -1.07
C THR A 311 -14.71 24.30 0.16
N THR A 312 -15.84 23.59 0.08
CA THR A 312 -16.43 22.92 1.27
C THR A 312 -16.89 21.51 0.93
N ARG A 313 -16.30 20.53 1.58
CA ARG A 313 -16.72 19.12 1.51
C ARG A 313 -18.08 18.88 2.13
N ALA A 314 -18.84 17.93 1.55
CA ALA A 314 -20.06 17.43 2.18
C ALA A 314 -19.74 16.51 3.38
N THR A 315 -18.66 15.74 3.29
CA THR A 315 -18.19 14.84 4.34
C THR A 315 -16.71 15.10 4.60
N ALA A 316 -16.37 15.37 5.85
CA ALA A 316 -14.99 15.61 6.26
C ALA A 316 -14.11 14.35 6.03
N LEU A 317 -12.83 14.56 5.82
CA LEU A 317 -11.81 13.52 5.87
C LEU A 317 -11.34 13.35 7.32
N VAL A 318 -10.94 12.13 7.66
CA VAL A 318 -10.35 11.79 8.96
C VAL A 318 -9.01 11.07 8.73
N LEU A 319 -8.05 11.29 9.62
CA LEU A 319 -6.77 10.57 9.59
C LEU A 319 -6.91 9.25 10.35
N GLN A 320 -6.68 8.13 9.63
CA GLN A 320 -6.46 6.83 10.22
C GLN A 320 -4.99 6.46 10.04
N ASP A 321 -4.24 6.39 11.13
CA ASP A 321 -2.78 6.13 11.11
C ASP A 321 -2.00 7.03 10.13
N GLY A 322 -2.40 8.32 10.06
CA GLY A 322 -1.77 9.30 9.17
C GLY A 322 -2.24 9.27 7.71
N VAL A 323 -3.22 8.45 7.35
CA VAL A 323 -3.81 8.35 6.01
C VAL A 323 -5.23 8.91 6.03
N TYR A 324 -5.56 9.75 5.07
CA TYR A 324 -6.91 10.30 4.95
C TYR A 324 -7.90 9.23 4.48
N CYS A 325 -8.98 9.09 5.25
CA CYS A 325 -10.13 8.23 4.99
C CYS A 325 -11.41 9.05 5.08
N LYS A 326 -12.51 8.49 4.58
CA LYS A 326 -13.84 9.08 4.70
C LYS A 326 -14.33 8.99 6.16
N THR A 327 -14.79 10.09 6.72
CA THR A 327 -15.40 10.10 8.06
C THR A 327 -16.60 9.16 8.08
N GLY A 328 -16.63 8.25 9.05
CA GLY A 328 -17.68 7.24 9.21
C GLY A 328 -17.51 5.99 8.35
N ALA A 329 -16.46 5.92 7.49
CA ALA A 329 -16.13 4.76 6.67
C ALA A 329 -14.61 4.69 6.46
N LEU A 330 -13.88 4.25 7.49
CA LEU A 330 -12.41 4.22 7.50
C LEU A 330 -11.81 3.25 6.46
N ASP A 331 -12.59 2.29 5.97
CA ASP A 331 -12.28 1.39 4.86
C ASP A 331 -12.30 2.08 3.48
N GLN A 332 -12.76 3.32 3.41
CA GLN A 332 -12.75 4.15 2.22
C GLN A 332 -11.58 5.13 2.28
N ARG A 333 -10.47 4.75 1.63
CA ARG A 333 -9.27 5.58 1.57
C ARG A 333 -9.43 6.68 0.55
N TYR A 334 -9.21 7.93 0.96
CA TYR A 334 -9.15 9.08 0.06
C TYR A 334 -7.92 8.98 -0.86
N ILE A 335 -8.14 9.13 -2.18
CA ILE A 335 -7.08 9.06 -3.18
C ILE A 335 -6.94 10.34 -4.01
N GLY A 336 -7.92 11.24 -3.95
CA GLY A 336 -7.84 12.53 -4.60
C GLY A 336 -9.19 13.21 -4.81
N THR A 337 -9.17 14.31 -5.55
CA THR A 337 -10.34 15.15 -5.85
C THR A 337 -10.34 15.52 -7.33
N TYR A 338 -11.51 15.60 -7.93
CA TYR A 338 -11.68 16.14 -9.29
C TYR A 338 -12.89 17.09 -9.34
N ARG A 339 -12.98 17.88 -10.43
CA ARG A 339 -14.07 18.78 -10.68
C ARG A 339 -14.74 18.47 -12.00
N ILE A 340 -16.06 18.47 -12.01
CA ILE A 340 -16.87 18.45 -13.23
C ILE A 340 -16.86 19.86 -13.84
N THR A 341 -16.69 19.92 -15.15
CA THR A 341 -16.75 21.18 -15.89
C THR A 341 -18.19 21.78 -15.89
N GLY A 342 -18.41 22.90 -16.56
CA GLY A 342 -19.76 23.44 -16.77
C GLY A 342 -20.71 22.51 -17.55
N THR A 343 -20.22 21.33 -17.97
CA THR A 343 -21.02 20.29 -18.62
C THR A 343 -21.12 19.07 -17.69
N THR A 344 -22.35 18.70 -17.35
CA THR A 344 -22.66 17.53 -16.52
C THR A 344 -21.94 16.29 -17.03
N GLY A 345 -21.30 15.56 -16.12
CA GLY A 345 -20.63 14.30 -16.41
C GLY A 345 -19.31 14.43 -17.18
N GLN A 346 -18.74 15.61 -17.29
CA GLN A 346 -17.47 15.83 -18.00
C GLN A 346 -16.42 16.48 -17.10
N CYS A 347 -15.20 15.95 -17.17
CA CYS A 347 -14.02 16.48 -16.52
C CYS A 347 -12.96 16.89 -17.55
N GLU A 348 -12.01 17.74 -17.13
CA GLU A 348 -10.93 18.25 -17.96
C GLU A 348 -9.60 18.26 -17.19
N ASP A 349 -8.52 17.85 -17.86
CA ASP A 349 -7.14 18.04 -17.43
C ASP A 349 -6.31 18.54 -18.62
N SER A 350 -6.28 19.85 -18.78
CA SER A 350 -5.65 20.55 -19.90
C SER A 350 -4.61 21.55 -19.42
N TYR A 351 -3.88 22.17 -20.34
CA TYR A 351 -2.93 23.23 -19.95
C TYR A 351 -3.60 24.42 -19.28
N ALA A 352 -4.86 24.73 -19.61
CA ALA A 352 -5.59 25.81 -18.96
C ALA A 352 -6.33 25.39 -17.68
N LYS A 353 -6.57 24.08 -17.49
CA LYS A 353 -7.38 23.54 -16.40
C LYS A 353 -6.82 22.26 -15.84
N ARG A 354 -6.40 22.27 -14.60
CA ARG A 354 -5.98 21.09 -13.82
C ARG A 354 -7.10 20.70 -12.85
N LEU A 355 -8.13 20.01 -13.38
CA LEU A 355 -9.32 19.65 -12.62
C LEU A 355 -9.27 18.23 -12.04
N VAL A 356 -8.11 17.60 -12.04
CA VAL A 356 -7.83 16.33 -11.33
C VAL A 356 -6.67 16.56 -10.39
N TRP A 357 -6.87 16.27 -9.12
CA TRP A 357 -5.86 16.40 -8.08
C TRP A 357 -5.63 15.06 -7.38
N ASN A 358 -4.38 14.68 -7.22
CA ASN A 358 -3.95 13.43 -6.60
C ASN A 358 -3.52 13.66 -5.16
N ALA A 359 -4.01 12.86 -4.21
CA ALA A 359 -3.54 12.88 -2.83
C ALA A 359 -2.14 12.29 -2.70
N TYR A 360 -1.78 11.38 -3.61
CA TYR A 360 -0.50 10.67 -3.64
C TYR A 360 0.13 10.79 -5.03
N ASN A 361 1.44 10.57 -5.10
CA ASN A 361 2.18 10.53 -6.37
C ASN A 361 1.99 11.78 -7.24
N GLN A 362 1.98 12.94 -6.59
CA GLN A 362 1.83 14.23 -7.27
C GLN A 362 3.03 14.52 -8.16
N VAL A 363 2.77 15.11 -9.32
CA VAL A 363 3.78 15.56 -10.27
C VAL A 363 3.55 17.03 -10.63
N ASP A 364 4.62 17.72 -10.99
CA ASP A 364 4.53 19.10 -11.44
C ASP A 364 4.01 19.14 -12.88
N ARG A 365 2.97 19.93 -13.11
CA ARG A 365 2.29 20.10 -14.40
C ARG A 365 2.30 21.57 -14.81
N ALA A 366 2.58 21.82 -16.08
CA ALA A 366 2.41 23.15 -16.64
C ALA A 366 0.92 23.53 -16.62
N LEU A 367 0.63 24.75 -16.21
CA LEU A 367 -0.72 25.32 -16.18
C LEU A 367 -0.62 26.73 -16.76
N TYR A 368 -1.18 26.96 -17.94
CA TYR A 368 -1.09 28.27 -18.59
C TYR A 368 -2.26 28.51 -19.53
N TYR A 369 -2.55 29.79 -19.75
CA TYR A 369 -3.44 30.25 -20.76
C TYR A 369 -2.80 31.42 -21.53
N LEU A 370 -2.84 31.34 -22.85
CA LEU A 370 -2.31 32.35 -23.79
C LEU A 370 -3.45 32.88 -24.63
N PRO A 371 -3.83 34.19 -24.49
CA PRO A 371 -4.88 34.78 -25.33
C PRO A 371 -4.52 34.72 -26.81
N SER A 372 -5.46 34.32 -27.64
CA SER A 372 -5.35 34.29 -29.11
C SER A 372 -5.88 35.53 -29.78
N ALA A 373 -6.36 36.50 -29.03
CA ALA A 373 -6.75 37.79 -29.59
C ALA A 373 -5.52 38.63 -29.92
N ASP A 374 -5.41 39.17 -31.11
CA ASP A 374 -4.27 40.02 -31.51
C ASP A 374 -4.04 41.16 -30.53
N SER A 375 -5.11 41.93 -30.25
CA SER A 375 -5.09 43.00 -29.28
C SER A 375 -6.51 43.39 -28.84
N TRP A 376 -6.59 44.14 -27.76
CA TRP A 376 -7.84 44.72 -27.28
C TRP A 376 -7.56 46.08 -26.61
N SER A 377 -8.58 46.94 -26.61
CA SER A 377 -8.49 48.22 -25.92
C SER A 377 -9.14 48.17 -24.56
N GLY A 378 -8.56 48.84 -23.62
CA GLY A 378 -9.07 48.97 -22.27
C GLY A 378 -8.81 50.36 -21.74
N ALA A 379 -9.80 50.97 -21.14
CA ALA A 379 -9.68 52.27 -20.50
C ALA A 379 -10.30 52.18 -19.09
N GLY A 380 -9.61 52.75 -18.13
CA GLY A 380 -10.13 52.97 -16.77
C GLY A 380 -9.31 52.38 -15.65
N ALA A 381 -9.38 53.05 -14.50
CA ALA A 381 -8.70 52.67 -13.29
C ALA A 381 -9.34 51.49 -12.57
N THR A 382 -10.51 51.03 -13.01
CA THR A 382 -11.19 49.87 -12.44
C THR A 382 -10.55 48.59 -12.91
N ILE A 383 -10.16 47.75 -11.95
CA ILE A 383 -9.64 46.43 -12.24
C ILE A 383 -10.73 45.57 -12.86
N ARG A 384 -10.42 44.90 -13.96
CA ARG A 384 -11.30 43.96 -14.62
C ARG A 384 -10.52 42.75 -15.15
N GLN A 385 -11.25 41.71 -15.53
CA GLN A 385 -10.63 40.60 -16.25
C GLN A 385 -10.17 41.07 -17.64
N ALA A 386 -8.99 40.65 -18.05
CA ALA A 386 -8.37 41.04 -19.32
C ALA A 386 -9.32 40.77 -20.49
N ASN A 387 -9.46 41.75 -21.39
CA ASN A 387 -10.34 41.73 -22.53
C ASN A 387 -11.83 41.45 -22.21
N ASN A 388 -12.28 41.60 -20.98
CA ASN A 388 -13.62 41.17 -20.53
C ASN A 388 -13.95 39.70 -20.90
N THR A 389 -12.96 38.86 -21.06
CA THR A 389 -13.12 37.48 -21.55
C THR A 389 -12.97 36.49 -20.43
N ALA A 390 -14.03 35.72 -20.14
CA ALA A 390 -14.03 34.73 -19.07
C ALA A 390 -12.97 33.60 -19.25
N ALA A 391 -12.47 33.40 -20.47
CA ALA A 391 -11.43 32.46 -20.80
C ALA A 391 -10.02 32.89 -20.34
N ASN A 392 -9.78 34.19 -20.12
CA ASN A 392 -8.48 34.71 -19.71
C ASN A 392 -8.16 34.36 -18.26
N LYS A 393 -7.99 33.06 -17.96
CA LYS A 393 -7.69 32.50 -16.64
C LYS A 393 -7.10 31.11 -16.75
N ILE A 394 -6.51 30.66 -15.69
CA ILE A 394 -6.16 29.26 -15.43
C ILE A 394 -6.98 28.74 -14.26
N GLU A 395 -7.28 27.45 -14.27
CA GLU A 395 -8.18 26.82 -13.29
C GLU A 395 -7.54 25.58 -12.67
N ALA A 396 -7.74 25.37 -11.38
CA ALA A 396 -7.22 24.20 -10.69
C ALA A 396 -8.11 23.79 -9.50
N VAL A 397 -8.10 22.49 -9.18
CA VAL A 397 -8.71 21.95 -7.98
C VAL A 397 -7.63 21.37 -7.06
N ALA A 398 -7.69 21.65 -5.77
CA ALA A 398 -6.86 21.02 -4.75
C ALA A 398 -7.75 20.26 -3.77
N GLY A 399 -7.40 19.03 -3.48
CA GLY A 399 -8.19 18.21 -2.54
C GLY A 399 -7.81 18.42 -1.08
N LEU A 400 -6.72 19.07 -0.77
CA LEU A 400 -6.26 19.36 0.60
C LEU A 400 -5.48 20.67 0.61
N ASP A 401 -5.52 21.37 1.73
CA ASP A 401 -4.53 22.40 2.03
C ASP A 401 -3.13 21.79 2.04
N THR A 402 -2.21 22.41 1.36
CA THR A 402 -0.83 21.92 1.31
C THR A 402 0.18 23.01 1.59
N THR A 403 1.34 22.64 2.13
CA THR A 403 2.50 23.53 2.25
C THR A 403 3.17 23.78 0.89
N ALA A 404 2.82 23.00 -0.15
CA ALA A 404 3.31 23.27 -1.49
C ALA A 404 2.74 24.59 -2.01
N SER A 405 3.62 25.48 -2.48
CA SER A 405 3.19 26.75 -3.03
C SER A 405 2.81 26.62 -4.49
N ILE A 406 1.85 27.45 -4.92
CA ILE A 406 1.65 27.78 -6.32
C ILE A 406 2.32 29.13 -6.58
N THR A 407 3.02 29.23 -7.71
CA THR A 407 3.51 30.49 -8.26
C THR A 407 2.77 30.77 -9.53
N VAL A 408 2.11 31.92 -9.60
CA VAL A 408 1.36 32.38 -10.78
C VAL A 408 1.98 33.66 -11.31
N ASP A 409 2.27 33.66 -12.58
CA ASP A 409 2.82 34.80 -13.31
C ASP A 409 1.82 35.24 -14.37
N ASN A 410 1.48 36.51 -14.41
CA ASN A 410 0.71 37.17 -15.46
C ASN A 410 1.56 38.25 -16.11
N TRP A 411 1.70 38.22 -17.42
CA TRP A 411 2.42 39.23 -18.20
C TRP A 411 1.62 39.63 -19.41
N VAL A 412 1.55 40.93 -19.64
CA VAL A 412 0.83 41.49 -20.82
C VAL A 412 1.68 42.59 -21.42
N MET A 413 1.87 42.51 -22.71
CA MET A 413 2.43 43.61 -23.49
C MET A 413 1.35 44.65 -23.75
N CYS A 414 1.69 45.90 -23.59
CA CYS A 414 0.74 47.01 -23.73
C CYS A 414 1.40 48.27 -24.30
N SER A 415 0.60 49.13 -24.91
CA SER A 415 1.01 50.49 -25.31
C SER A 415 -0.12 51.46 -24.99
N CYS A 416 0.21 52.74 -24.88
CA CYS A 416 -0.75 53.83 -24.72
C CYS A 416 -0.53 54.90 -25.81
N ASP A 417 -1.60 55.45 -26.35
CA ASP A 417 -1.59 56.48 -27.39
C ASP A 417 -1.21 57.90 -26.82
N ALA A 418 -1.18 58.01 -25.51
CA ALA A 418 -0.76 59.22 -24.82
C ALA A 418 0.39 58.99 -23.86
N ALA A 419 1.40 59.87 -23.88
CA ALA A 419 2.40 59.99 -22.83
C ALA A 419 1.88 60.95 -21.75
N ALA A 420 1.79 60.50 -20.50
CA ALA A 420 1.34 61.35 -19.42
C ALA A 420 2.08 61.04 -18.11
N VAL A 421 2.40 62.10 -17.36
CA VAL A 421 2.93 61.96 -16.00
C VAL A 421 1.85 61.35 -15.09
N ASN A 422 2.20 60.42 -14.24
CA ASN A 422 1.30 59.70 -13.31
C ASN A 422 0.26 58.77 -13.99
N THR A 423 0.55 58.30 -15.17
CA THR A 423 -0.26 57.23 -15.81
C THR A 423 0.40 55.88 -15.59
N TYR A 424 -0.42 54.84 -15.53
CA TYR A 424 0.09 53.46 -15.47
C TYR A 424 -0.80 52.51 -16.28
N MET A 425 -0.17 51.44 -16.76
CA MET A 425 -0.81 50.27 -17.32
C MET A 425 -0.40 49.10 -16.44
N ALA A 426 -1.35 48.51 -15.75
CA ALA A 426 -1.09 47.47 -14.75
C ALA A 426 -1.85 46.20 -15.07
N VAL A 427 -1.23 45.08 -14.91
CA VAL A 427 -1.88 43.77 -14.87
C VAL A 427 -1.86 43.22 -13.45
N GLY A 428 -2.80 42.35 -13.15
CA GLY A 428 -2.95 41.76 -11.85
C GLY A 428 -3.31 40.26 -11.94
N ILE A 429 -3.39 39.62 -10.81
CA ILE A 429 -3.85 38.23 -10.71
C ILE A 429 -5.02 38.19 -9.73
N GLY A 430 -6.20 37.80 -10.22
CA GLY A 430 -7.37 37.59 -9.39
C GLY A 430 -7.51 36.13 -9.00
N GLU A 431 -7.52 35.82 -7.73
CA GLU A 431 -7.85 34.46 -7.28
C GLU A 431 -9.34 34.40 -6.98
N SER A 432 -10.05 33.54 -7.71
CA SER A 432 -11.51 33.43 -7.63
C SER A 432 -12.23 34.79 -7.70
N SER A 433 -11.60 35.74 -8.38
CA SER A 433 -12.08 37.12 -8.57
C SER A 433 -11.70 37.63 -9.96
N THR A 434 -12.59 38.39 -10.55
CA THR A 434 -12.38 39.09 -11.85
C THR A 434 -12.20 40.60 -11.67
N THR A 435 -12.29 41.10 -10.45
CA THR A 435 -12.32 42.55 -10.14
C THR A 435 -11.40 42.97 -9.04
N ALA A 436 -10.66 42.04 -8.41
CA ALA A 436 -9.72 42.30 -7.33
C ALA A 436 -8.47 41.42 -7.41
N ASN A 437 -7.32 41.98 -7.14
CA ASN A 437 -6.11 41.21 -7.00
C ASN A 437 -6.17 40.29 -5.80
N ALA A 438 -5.62 39.09 -5.95
CA ALA A 438 -5.37 38.18 -4.85
C ALA A 438 -4.43 38.82 -3.81
N THR A 439 -4.65 38.54 -2.54
CA THR A 439 -3.78 39.01 -1.46
C THR A 439 -2.34 38.50 -1.68
N GLY A 440 -1.37 39.40 -1.64
CA GLY A 440 0.05 39.09 -1.88
C GLY A 440 0.47 39.17 -3.35
N THR A 441 -0.41 39.59 -4.27
CA THR A 441 -0.01 39.87 -5.65
C THR A 441 0.96 41.06 -5.70
N ILE A 442 2.11 40.85 -6.32
CA ILE A 442 3.08 41.91 -6.64
C ILE A 442 2.80 42.36 -8.06
N VAL A 443 2.54 43.62 -8.24
CA VAL A 443 2.24 44.24 -9.53
C VAL A 443 3.40 45.11 -9.99
N MET A 444 3.89 44.91 -11.20
CA MET A 444 4.86 45.78 -11.89
C MET A 444 4.15 46.47 -13.05
N ALA A 445 3.65 47.66 -12.77
CA ALA A 445 2.96 48.45 -13.75
C ALA A 445 3.95 49.12 -14.75
N ALA A 446 3.54 49.21 -15.99
CA ALA A 446 4.25 49.97 -16.99
C ALA A 446 3.79 51.46 -16.98
N THR A 447 4.71 52.41 -17.09
CA THR A 447 4.41 53.83 -17.20
C THR A 447 4.77 54.32 -18.60
N PRO A 448 3.81 54.80 -19.40
CA PRO A 448 4.09 55.28 -20.76
C PRO A 448 4.78 56.64 -20.73
N VAL A 449 6.10 56.68 -20.91
CA VAL A 449 6.88 57.90 -21.02
C VAL A 449 6.89 58.51 -22.40
N VAL A 450 6.52 57.69 -23.41
CA VAL A 450 6.38 58.10 -24.83
C VAL A 450 5.14 57.48 -25.44
N ALA A 451 4.32 58.22 -26.15
CA ALA A 451 3.15 57.73 -26.80
C ALA A 451 3.48 56.66 -27.86
N GLY A 452 2.69 55.59 -27.93
CA GLY A 452 2.82 54.50 -28.89
C GLY A 452 3.92 53.47 -28.61
N TYR A 453 4.78 53.69 -27.62
CA TYR A 453 5.78 52.69 -27.27
C TYR A 453 5.15 51.49 -26.53
N THR A 454 5.67 50.30 -26.82
CA THR A 454 5.24 49.06 -26.17
C THR A 454 6.03 48.76 -24.94
N PHE A 455 5.36 48.43 -23.90
CA PHE A 455 5.90 48.03 -22.60
C PHE A 455 5.37 46.65 -22.18
N THR A 456 6.02 45.99 -21.24
CA THR A 456 5.47 44.82 -20.58
C THR A 456 5.08 45.18 -19.14
N SER A 457 3.84 44.94 -18.78
CA SER A 457 3.35 44.93 -17.42
C SER A 457 3.28 43.50 -16.93
N SER A 458 3.65 43.25 -15.66
CA SER A 458 3.60 41.92 -15.10
C SER A 458 3.06 41.91 -13.67
N ALA A 459 2.51 40.79 -13.27
CA ALA A 459 2.13 40.52 -11.90
C ALA A 459 2.59 39.10 -11.48
N HIS A 460 2.97 39.01 -10.22
CA HIS A 460 3.48 37.78 -9.63
C HIS A 460 2.74 37.48 -8.33
N LEU A 461 2.30 36.24 -8.14
CA LEU A 461 1.68 35.76 -6.92
C LEU A 461 2.33 34.46 -6.49
N LYS A 462 2.75 34.37 -5.22
CA LYS A 462 3.21 33.12 -4.61
C LYS A 462 2.47 32.90 -3.31
N LYS A 463 1.80 31.78 -3.19
CA LYS A 463 1.04 31.41 -1.98
C LYS A 463 0.93 29.90 -1.81
N HIS A 464 0.56 29.44 -0.61
CA HIS A 464 0.17 28.04 -0.41
C HIS A 464 -1.13 27.71 -1.14
N LYS A 465 -1.24 26.49 -1.64
CA LYS A 465 -2.49 26.01 -2.25
C LYS A 465 -3.51 25.76 -1.17
N SER A 466 -4.68 26.33 -1.32
CA SER A 466 -5.86 26.05 -0.49
C SER A 466 -6.71 24.95 -1.09
N GLU A 467 -7.39 24.18 -0.26
CA GLU A 467 -8.33 23.18 -0.75
C GLU A 467 -9.49 23.82 -1.51
N GLY A 468 -10.03 23.07 -2.47
CA GLY A 468 -11.14 23.50 -3.30
C GLY A 468 -10.76 23.86 -4.73
N TYR A 469 -11.74 24.36 -5.43
CA TYR A 469 -11.59 24.89 -6.77
C TYR A 469 -11.22 26.37 -6.73
N HIS A 470 -10.16 26.73 -7.44
CA HIS A 470 -9.71 28.10 -7.61
C HIS A 470 -9.40 28.38 -9.08
N TYR A 471 -9.70 29.57 -9.51
CA TYR A 471 -9.20 30.09 -10.77
C TYR A 471 -8.34 31.32 -10.53
N TYR A 472 -7.36 31.52 -11.42
CA TYR A 472 -6.49 32.68 -11.41
C TYR A 472 -6.72 33.45 -12.69
N ALA A 473 -7.41 34.59 -12.56
CA ALA A 473 -7.77 35.46 -13.70
C ALA A 473 -6.64 36.42 -14.04
N MET A 474 -6.41 36.61 -15.33
CA MET A 474 -5.64 37.75 -15.84
C MET A 474 -6.46 39.02 -15.60
N LEU A 475 -5.91 39.93 -14.80
CA LEU A 475 -6.53 41.23 -14.53
C LEU A 475 -5.78 42.34 -15.24
N GLU A 476 -6.51 43.42 -15.61
CA GLU A 476 -5.94 44.61 -16.20
C GLU A 476 -6.58 45.88 -15.61
N SER A 477 -5.81 46.95 -15.57
CA SER A 477 -6.28 48.31 -15.24
C SER A 477 -5.31 49.34 -15.80
N ASN A 478 -5.80 50.51 -16.09
CA ASN A 478 -4.97 51.64 -16.52
C ASN A 478 -5.53 52.97 -16.01
N THR A 479 -4.69 53.96 -15.85
CA THR A 479 -5.15 55.34 -15.61
C THR A 479 -5.70 55.96 -16.89
N ALA A 480 -6.71 56.83 -16.75
CA ALA A 480 -7.53 57.30 -17.84
C ALA A 480 -6.93 58.37 -18.77
N ALA A 481 -5.63 58.49 -18.92
CA ALA A 481 -5.02 59.37 -19.88
C ALA A 481 -4.66 58.61 -21.15
N GLY A 482 -5.48 58.76 -22.21
CA GLY A 482 -5.32 58.06 -23.48
C GLY A 482 -5.90 56.64 -23.49
N THR A 483 -5.82 56.02 -24.67
CA THR A 483 -6.27 54.64 -24.88
C THR A 483 -5.13 53.67 -24.72
N THR A 484 -5.30 52.68 -23.83
CA THR A 484 -4.35 51.59 -23.71
C THR A 484 -4.75 50.49 -24.69
N THR A 485 -3.78 50.05 -25.49
CA THR A 485 -3.86 48.83 -26.29
C THR A 485 -3.09 47.74 -25.57
N TRP A 486 -3.78 46.65 -25.24
CA TRP A 486 -3.24 45.42 -24.71
C TRP A 486 -3.07 44.44 -25.87
N TYR A 487 -1.99 43.67 -25.87
CA TYR A 487 -1.67 42.71 -26.92
C TYR A 487 -1.78 41.30 -26.38
N GLY A 488 -2.42 40.39 -27.12
CA GLY A 488 -2.43 38.97 -26.86
C GLY A 488 -1.28 38.25 -27.57
N ASP A 489 -1.52 37.76 -28.79
CA ASP A 489 -0.49 37.16 -29.65
C ASP A 489 -0.01 38.10 -30.77
N ASN A 490 -0.75 39.15 -31.05
CA ASN A 490 -0.50 40.15 -32.10
C ASN A 490 -0.35 39.54 -33.51
N GLY A 491 -1.03 38.41 -33.76
CA GLY A 491 -1.04 37.76 -35.06
C GLY A 491 0.27 37.10 -35.48
N ALA A 492 0.41 36.81 -36.75
CA ALA A 492 1.57 36.18 -37.34
C ALA A 492 2.47 37.16 -38.07
N PRO A 493 3.82 37.12 -37.93
CA PRO A 493 4.56 36.23 -37.02
C PRO A 493 4.41 36.63 -35.55
N LEU A 494 4.35 35.65 -34.62
CA LEU A 494 4.22 35.87 -33.20
C LEU A 494 5.39 36.71 -32.65
N ALA A 495 5.22 38.05 -32.68
CA ALA A 495 6.21 38.99 -32.16
C ALA A 495 5.95 39.36 -30.69
N ARG A 496 4.77 39.05 -30.19
CA ARG A 496 4.28 39.37 -28.86
C ARG A 496 3.38 38.25 -28.40
N GLN A 497 3.53 37.79 -27.17
CA GLN A 497 2.65 36.81 -26.54
C GLN A 497 2.45 37.17 -25.08
N SER A 498 1.24 37.50 -24.73
CA SER A 498 0.80 37.70 -23.38
C SER A 498 0.25 36.39 -22.78
N GLY A 499 0.18 36.29 -21.47
CA GLY A 499 -0.38 35.11 -20.86
C GLY A 499 -0.33 35.10 -19.34
N ILE A 500 -0.92 34.06 -18.82
CA ILE A 500 -0.85 33.68 -17.42
C ILE A 500 -0.36 32.25 -17.33
N SER A 501 0.58 32.00 -16.42
CA SER A 501 1.13 30.67 -16.23
C SER A 501 1.40 30.35 -14.77
N ALA A 502 1.45 29.05 -14.48
CA ALA A 502 1.82 28.49 -13.20
C ALA A 502 2.47 27.12 -13.38
N VAL A 503 3.18 26.66 -12.38
CA VAL A 503 3.47 25.24 -12.19
C VAL A 503 2.52 24.73 -11.11
N TYR A 504 1.73 23.72 -11.46
CA TYR A 504 0.74 23.14 -10.57
C TYR A 504 1.08 21.68 -10.25
N ARG A 505 1.35 21.40 -8.98
CA ARG A 505 1.60 20.05 -8.49
C ARG A 505 0.28 19.38 -8.14
N ASN A 506 -0.06 18.32 -8.89
CA ASN A 506 -1.32 17.57 -8.74
C ASN A 506 -1.15 16.06 -8.82
#